data_f1b5f11c4f01a72b5967a6f08d662c37
#
_entry.id   f1b5f11c4f01a72b5967a6f08d662c37
#
_cell.length_a   1.000
_cell.length_b   1.000
_cell.length_c   1.000
_cell.angle_alpha   90.00
_cell.angle_beta   90.00
_cell.angle_gamma   90.00
#
_symmetry.space_group_name_H-M   'P 1'
#
loop_
_entity.id
_entity.type
_entity.pdbx_description
1 polymer ?
#
loop_
_entity_poly.entity_id
_entity_poly.type
_entity_poly.pdbx_seq_one_letter_code
_entity_poly.pdbx_strand_id
1 'polypeptide(L)'
;MGGIVVAVARDAEHRFSKQLVSEISIVAGQGVEGDAHKGVTVKHRSRVKVDPTQPNLRQVHLIQAELFDELIEKGFDIAPAQLGENITTRGIDLLALPKSAILKIGSDVVLELTGLRNPCSQIESFEKGLLGAVLDKTEDGELVRKAGVMSIVVAGGNVQAGDNVEIELPPLPHAKLERV
;
A
#
# COMPACT_ATOMS: atom_id res chain seq x y z
N MET A 1 -13.91 -3.53 -13.59
CA MET A 1 -13.63 -2.61 -12.46
C MET A 1 -12.22 -2.09 -12.61
N GLY A 2 -12.01 -0.83 -12.37
CA GLY A 2 -10.70 -0.25 -12.50
C GLY A 2 -10.66 1.16 -11.89
N GLY A 3 -9.47 1.71 -11.81
CA GLY A 3 -9.20 3.06 -11.32
C GLY A 3 -7.97 3.65 -11.98
N ILE A 4 -7.40 4.65 -11.38
CA ILE A 4 -6.19 5.31 -11.85
C ILE A 4 -5.17 5.47 -10.73
N VAL A 5 -3.90 5.55 -11.11
CA VAL A 5 -2.81 6.01 -10.25
C VAL A 5 -2.87 7.53 -10.16
N VAL A 6 -2.92 8.10 -8.96
CA VAL A 6 -2.92 9.57 -8.76
C VAL A 6 -1.58 10.11 -8.30
N ALA A 7 -0.76 9.28 -7.64
CA ALA A 7 0.58 9.66 -7.21
C ALA A 7 1.47 8.43 -7.03
N VAL A 8 2.78 8.63 -7.20
CA VAL A 8 3.80 7.62 -6.91
C VAL A 8 4.91 8.23 -6.06
N ALA A 9 5.48 7.41 -5.17
CA ALA A 9 6.48 7.85 -4.21
C ALA A 9 7.46 6.74 -3.84
N ARG A 10 8.68 7.14 -3.45
CA ARG A 10 9.72 6.27 -2.91
C ARG A 10 10.62 7.04 -1.95
N ASP A 11 11.31 6.33 -1.10
CA ASP A 11 12.39 6.90 -0.27
C ASP A 11 13.49 5.85 -0.08
N ALA A 12 14.73 6.26 -0.31
CA ALA A 12 15.90 5.39 -0.15
C ALA A 12 16.20 5.07 1.33
N GLU A 13 15.64 5.85 2.25
CA GLU A 13 15.80 5.67 3.68
C GLU A 13 14.49 5.17 4.33
N HIS A 14 14.61 4.51 5.49
CA HIS A 14 13.45 4.07 6.28
C HIS A 14 12.81 5.26 7.02
N ARG A 15 12.27 6.21 6.27
CA ARG A 15 11.45 7.31 6.79
C ARG A 15 9.98 6.90 6.82
N PHE A 16 9.19 7.57 7.67
CA PHE A 16 7.76 7.33 7.73
C PHE A 16 7.06 7.75 6.44
N SER A 17 7.26 8.99 6.03
CA SER A 17 6.77 9.53 4.75
C SER A 17 7.75 9.24 3.62
N LYS A 18 7.24 9.17 2.39
CA LYS A 18 8.04 9.03 1.17
C LYS A 18 8.02 10.32 0.36
N GLN A 19 8.91 10.42 -0.61
CA GLN A 19 9.00 11.56 -1.51
C GLN A 19 8.20 11.26 -2.78
N LEU A 20 7.33 12.20 -3.15
CA LEU A 20 6.65 12.17 -4.44
C LEU A 20 7.67 12.25 -5.57
N VAL A 21 7.49 11.42 -6.58
CA VAL A 21 8.28 11.40 -7.80
C VAL A 21 7.35 11.34 -9.01
N SER A 22 7.86 11.65 -10.21
CA SER A 22 7.09 11.59 -11.45
C SER A 22 6.80 10.16 -11.88
N GLU A 23 7.71 9.24 -11.61
CA GLU A 23 7.65 7.85 -12.01
C GLU A 23 8.41 6.98 -11.01
N ILE A 24 7.95 5.76 -10.79
CA ILE A 24 8.68 4.71 -10.08
C ILE A 24 8.91 3.52 -11.00
N SER A 25 10.10 2.91 -10.89
CA SER A 25 10.43 1.65 -11.53
C SER A 25 10.20 0.51 -10.55
N ILE A 26 9.46 -0.51 -10.96
CA ILE A 26 9.07 -1.65 -10.12
C ILE A 26 9.76 -2.90 -10.64
N VAL A 27 10.40 -3.65 -9.74
CA VAL A 27 11.20 -4.85 -10.05
C VAL A 27 10.47 -6.09 -9.55
N ALA A 28 10.25 -7.04 -10.46
CA ALA A 28 9.59 -8.32 -10.15
C ALA A 28 10.28 -9.04 -8.97
N GLY A 29 9.46 -9.49 -8.01
CA GLY A 29 9.91 -10.20 -6.82
C GLY A 29 10.66 -9.36 -5.79
N GLN A 30 10.81 -8.05 -5.99
CA GLN A 30 11.59 -7.19 -5.11
C GLN A 30 10.86 -5.94 -4.61
N GLY A 31 10.19 -5.20 -5.48
CA GLY A 31 9.49 -3.96 -5.14
C GLY A 31 9.99 -2.75 -5.94
N VAL A 32 9.92 -1.56 -5.32
CA VAL A 32 10.23 -0.29 -5.98
C VAL A 32 11.73 -0.01 -5.97
N GLU A 33 12.30 0.26 -7.15
CA GLU A 33 13.72 0.63 -7.30
C GLU A 33 14.00 1.94 -6.54
N GLY A 34 15.09 1.91 -5.75
CA GLY A 34 15.47 3.05 -4.92
C GLY A 34 14.59 3.28 -3.69
N ASP A 35 13.74 2.33 -3.32
CA ASP A 35 12.98 2.34 -2.07
C ASP A 35 13.65 1.45 -1.01
N ALA A 36 13.64 1.90 0.25
CA ALA A 36 14.25 1.19 1.36
C ALA A 36 13.61 -0.17 1.66
N HIS A 37 12.37 -0.40 1.21
CA HIS A 37 11.65 -1.66 1.39
C HIS A 37 11.83 -2.66 0.25
N LYS A 38 12.61 -2.28 -0.79
CA LYS A 38 12.93 -3.18 -1.90
C LYS A 38 13.77 -4.36 -1.42
N GLY A 39 13.39 -5.56 -1.80
CA GLY A 39 14.16 -6.78 -1.58
C GLY A 39 13.30 -8.03 -1.58
N VAL A 40 13.96 -9.15 -1.82
CA VAL A 40 13.33 -10.49 -1.84
C VAL A 40 12.89 -10.93 -0.43
N THR A 41 13.69 -10.55 0.57
CA THR A 41 13.40 -10.81 1.99
C THR A 41 12.92 -9.56 2.70
N VAL A 42 12.29 -9.73 3.85
CA VAL A 42 11.70 -8.67 4.67
C VAL A 42 12.70 -7.53 4.94
N LYS A 43 12.23 -6.28 4.79
CA LYS A 43 13.00 -5.06 5.05
C LYS A 43 12.45 -4.21 6.19
N HIS A 44 11.23 -4.50 6.66
CA HIS A 44 10.65 -3.79 7.78
C HIS A 44 11.45 -4.05 9.07
N ARG A 45 11.93 -2.98 9.72
CA ARG A 45 12.87 -3.06 10.85
C ARG A 45 12.45 -4.00 11.97
N SER A 46 11.18 -4.02 12.34
CA SER A 46 10.67 -4.89 13.40
C SER A 46 10.70 -6.37 13.01
N ARG A 47 10.49 -6.67 11.73
CA ARG A 47 10.47 -8.04 11.23
C ARG A 47 11.87 -8.59 10.95
N VAL A 48 12.78 -7.76 10.46
CA VAL A 48 14.20 -8.13 10.29
C VAL A 48 14.81 -8.54 11.63
N LYS A 49 14.40 -7.91 12.73
CA LYS A 49 14.86 -8.28 14.08
C LYS A 49 14.39 -9.65 14.53
N VAL A 50 13.25 -10.12 14.03
CA VAL A 50 12.68 -11.43 14.40
C VAL A 50 13.27 -12.53 13.51
N ASP A 51 13.16 -12.35 12.18
CA ASP A 51 13.70 -13.29 11.20
C ASP A 51 13.97 -12.56 9.86
N PRO A 52 15.25 -12.28 9.55
CA PRO A 52 15.61 -11.56 8.31
C PRO A 52 15.42 -12.39 7.04
N THR A 53 15.16 -13.70 7.14
CA THR A 53 14.99 -14.61 5.99
C THR A 53 13.56 -14.71 5.50
N GLN A 54 12.58 -14.14 6.22
CA GLN A 54 11.19 -14.16 5.81
C GLN A 54 11.00 -13.52 4.43
N PRO A 55 10.07 -14.05 3.60
CA PRO A 55 9.72 -13.42 2.34
C PRO A 55 9.21 -12.00 2.54
N ASN A 56 9.57 -11.09 1.63
CA ASN A 56 9.06 -9.73 1.63
C ASN A 56 7.65 -9.70 1.01
N LEU A 57 6.62 -9.75 1.84
CA LEU A 57 5.22 -9.61 1.45
C LEU A 57 4.75 -8.16 1.35
N ARG A 58 5.66 -7.21 1.56
CA ARG A 58 5.42 -5.76 1.61
C ARG A 58 6.32 -5.03 0.60
N GLN A 59 6.35 -5.54 -0.63
CA GLN A 59 7.23 -4.99 -1.68
C GLN A 59 6.73 -3.64 -2.18
N VAL A 60 5.40 -3.49 -2.31
CA VAL A 60 4.74 -2.23 -2.71
C VAL A 60 3.55 -1.97 -1.79
N HIS A 61 3.49 -0.77 -1.25
CA HIS A 61 2.39 -0.29 -0.41
C HIS A 61 1.48 0.63 -1.23
N LEU A 62 0.17 0.35 -1.22
CA LEU A 62 -0.84 1.14 -1.92
C LEU A 62 -1.85 1.70 -0.92
N ILE A 63 -2.28 2.94 -1.17
CA ILE A 63 -3.41 3.59 -0.46
C ILE A 63 -4.39 4.14 -1.49
N GLN A 64 -5.68 4.02 -1.23
CA GLN A 64 -6.72 4.69 -2.01
C GLN A 64 -6.83 6.16 -1.60
N ALA A 65 -6.89 7.07 -2.57
CA ALA A 65 -6.94 8.52 -2.33
C ALA A 65 -8.19 8.97 -1.56
N GLU A 66 -9.25 8.19 -1.61
CA GLU A 66 -10.49 8.39 -0.84
C GLU A 66 -10.24 8.41 0.67
N LEU A 67 -9.20 7.71 1.16
CA LEU A 67 -8.77 7.82 2.56
C LEU A 67 -8.31 9.25 2.89
N PHE A 68 -7.56 9.89 1.99
CA PHE A 68 -7.09 11.26 2.23
C PHE A 68 -8.25 12.24 2.25
N ASP A 69 -9.25 12.05 1.40
CA ASP A 69 -10.48 12.86 1.40
C ASP A 69 -11.21 12.71 2.76
N GLU A 70 -11.35 11.49 3.26
CA GLU A 70 -11.92 11.19 4.59
C GLU A 70 -11.11 11.82 5.73
N LEU A 71 -9.79 11.76 5.66
CA LEU A 71 -8.90 12.34 6.68
C LEU A 71 -9.01 13.86 6.72
N ILE A 72 -9.11 14.53 5.57
CA ILE A 72 -9.34 15.97 5.48
C ILE A 72 -10.67 16.35 6.15
N GLU A 73 -11.74 15.61 5.89
CA GLU A 73 -13.04 15.82 6.57
C GLU A 73 -12.97 15.67 8.09
N LYS A 74 -12.07 14.81 8.57
CA LYS A 74 -11.77 14.64 10.01
C LYS A 74 -10.81 15.69 10.59
N GLY A 75 -10.34 16.64 9.78
CA GLY A 75 -9.44 17.72 10.18
C GLY A 75 -7.96 17.42 10.08
N PHE A 76 -7.57 16.32 9.39
CA PHE A 76 -6.17 15.98 9.13
C PHE A 76 -5.80 16.36 7.69
N ASP A 77 -4.83 17.26 7.54
CA ASP A 77 -4.33 17.69 6.22
C ASP A 77 -3.22 16.74 5.75
N ILE A 78 -3.63 15.55 5.31
CA ILE A 78 -2.73 14.48 4.85
C ILE A 78 -2.82 14.34 3.34
N ALA A 79 -1.66 14.34 2.69
CA ALA A 79 -1.50 14.20 1.24
C ALA A 79 -0.84 12.86 0.86
N PRO A 80 -0.93 12.45 -0.42
CA PRO A 80 -0.21 11.29 -0.94
C PRO A 80 1.27 11.26 -0.55
N ALA A 81 1.82 10.08 -0.33
CA ALA A 81 3.16 9.75 0.15
C ALA A 81 3.42 10.01 1.64
N GLN A 82 2.60 10.79 2.31
CA GLN A 82 2.83 11.13 3.72
C GLN A 82 2.59 9.97 4.68
N LEU A 83 1.75 9.00 4.32
CA LEU A 83 1.56 7.77 5.09
C LEU A 83 2.55 6.65 4.71
N GLY A 84 3.48 6.93 3.80
CA GLY A 84 4.56 6.02 3.43
C GLY A 84 4.22 5.04 2.32
N GLU A 85 3.13 5.27 1.60
CA GLU A 85 2.76 4.45 0.43
C GLU A 85 3.64 4.77 -0.79
N ASN A 86 3.78 3.76 -1.67
CA ASN A 86 4.45 3.90 -2.95
C ASN A 86 3.50 4.33 -4.07
N ILE A 87 2.26 3.89 -4.02
CA ILE A 87 1.25 4.15 -5.04
C ILE A 87 -0.03 4.61 -4.36
N THR A 88 -0.53 5.76 -4.79
CA THR A 88 -1.86 6.24 -4.42
C THR A 88 -2.79 6.03 -5.60
N THR A 89 -3.91 5.34 -5.40
CA THR A 89 -4.93 5.06 -6.42
C THR A 89 -6.20 5.83 -6.16
N ARG A 90 -7.06 5.96 -7.17
CA ARG A 90 -8.44 6.48 -7.02
C ARG A 90 -9.41 5.64 -7.83
N GLY A 91 -10.64 5.50 -7.31
CA GLY A 91 -11.73 4.77 -7.97
C GLY A 91 -11.72 3.27 -7.67
N ILE A 92 -10.88 2.82 -6.75
CA ILE A 92 -10.79 1.42 -6.32
C ILE A 92 -10.89 1.34 -4.81
N ASP A 93 -11.84 0.59 -4.28
CA ASP A 93 -11.85 0.21 -2.86
C ASP A 93 -10.84 -0.94 -2.63
N LEU A 94 -9.59 -0.57 -2.38
CA LEU A 94 -8.50 -1.52 -2.16
C LEU A 94 -8.75 -2.42 -0.95
N LEU A 95 -9.45 -1.92 0.07
CA LEU A 95 -9.69 -2.64 1.31
C LEU A 95 -10.75 -3.73 1.17
N ALA A 96 -11.65 -3.59 0.17
CA ALA A 96 -12.67 -4.59 -0.15
C ALA A 96 -12.17 -5.72 -1.04
N LEU A 97 -10.97 -5.60 -1.63
CA LEU A 97 -10.40 -6.63 -2.47
C LEU A 97 -9.97 -7.85 -1.65
N PRO A 98 -10.10 -9.07 -2.19
CA PRO A 98 -9.60 -10.27 -1.52
C PRO A 98 -8.08 -10.39 -1.59
N LYS A 99 -7.52 -11.19 -0.70
CA LYS A 99 -6.12 -11.63 -0.80
C LYS A 99 -5.88 -12.33 -2.15
N SER A 100 -4.70 -12.11 -2.72
CA SER A 100 -4.30 -12.57 -4.07
C SER A 100 -5.08 -11.94 -5.22
N ALA A 101 -5.82 -10.85 -4.99
CA ALA A 101 -6.30 -10.02 -6.10
C ALA A 101 -5.11 -9.45 -6.87
N ILE A 102 -5.23 -9.43 -8.19
CA ILE A 102 -4.20 -8.92 -9.10
C ILE A 102 -4.58 -7.49 -9.52
N LEU A 103 -3.61 -6.59 -9.43
CA LEU A 103 -3.70 -5.24 -9.97
C LEU A 103 -2.76 -5.14 -11.17
N LYS A 104 -3.32 -4.88 -12.35
CA LYS A 104 -2.56 -4.57 -13.57
C LYS A 104 -2.49 -3.07 -13.72
N ILE A 105 -1.28 -2.51 -13.71
CA ILE A 105 -1.06 -1.06 -13.69
C ILE A 105 -0.28 -0.65 -14.93
N GLY A 106 -0.84 0.29 -15.70
CA GLY A 106 -0.26 0.70 -16.97
C GLY A 106 -0.19 -0.45 -17.97
N SER A 107 0.92 -0.56 -18.71
CA SER A 107 1.09 -1.60 -19.73
C SER A 107 1.69 -2.92 -19.20
N ASP A 108 2.54 -2.85 -18.16
CA ASP A 108 3.45 -3.94 -17.84
C ASP A 108 3.41 -4.42 -16.40
N VAL A 109 3.06 -3.54 -15.46
CA VAL A 109 3.16 -3.86 -14.03
C VAL A 109 1.99 -4.72 -13.55
N VAL A 110 2.34 -5.80 -12.86
CA VAL A 110 1.37 -6.69 -12.22
C VAL A 110 1.74 -6.87 -10.76
N LEU A 111 0.82 -6.50 -9.88
CA LEU A 111 0.94 -6.65 -8.43
C LEU A 111 -0.08 -7.68 -7.93
N GLU A 112 0.30 -8.46 -6.94
CA GLU A 112 -0.58 -9.36 -6.19
C GLU A 112 -0.75 -8.86 -4.76
N LEU A 113 -1.97 -8.66 -4.30
CA LEU A 113 -2.26 -8.23 -2.94
C LEU A 113 -1.94 -9.33 -1.93
N THR A 114 -1.15 -8.99 -0.92
CA THR A 114 -0.73 -9.92 0.13
C THR A 114 -1.49 -9.73 1.44
N GLY A 115 -1.86 -8.49 1.77
CA GLY A 115 -2.57 -8.21 3.01
C GLY A 115 -2.72 -6.72 3.29
N LEU A 116 -3.18 -6.42 4.51
CA LEU A 116 -3.35 -5.05 5.01
C LEU A 116 -2.06 -4.55 5.66
N ARG A 117 -1.76 -3.26 5.45
CA ARG A 117 -0.79 -2.59 6.30
C ARG A 117 -1.29 -2.56 7.74
N ASN A 118 -0.43 -2.95 8.68
CA ASN A 118 -0.71 -2.77 10.09
C ASN A 118 -0.42 -1.32 10.50
N PRO A 119 -1.42 -0.50 10.84
CA PRO A 119 -1.19 0.84 11.38
C PRO A 119 -0.38 0.73 12.68
N CYS A 120 0.62 1.57 12.84
CA CYS A 120 1.53 1.53 13.97
C CYS A 120 1.69 2.90 14.65
N SER A 121 2.39 2.92 15.76
CA SER A 121 2.64 4.14 16.53
C SER A 121 3.34 5.26 15.75
N GLN A 122 4.01 4.95 14.64
CA GLN A 122 4.61 5.97 13.77
C GLN A 122 3.58 6.91 13.17
N ILE A 123 2.36 6.41 12.90
CA ILE A 123 1.23 7.23 12.42
C ILE A 123 0.84 8.26 13.50
N GLU A 124 0.74 7.83 14.76
CA GLU A 124 0.45 8.71 15.89
C GLU A 124 1.58 9.71 16.16
N SER A 125 2.83 9.29 15.95
CA SER A 125 3.99 10.16 16.09
C SER A 125 4.10 11.18 14.95
N PHE A 126 3.59 10.86 13.77
CA PHE A 126 3.53 11.77 12.63
C PHE A 126 2.51 12.89 12.88
N GLU A 127 1.30 12.53 13.31
CA GLU A 127 0.26 13.48 13.71
C GLU A 127 -0.63 12.88 14.79
N LYS A 128 -0.81 13.62 15.89
CA LYS A 128 -1.61 13.17 17.04
C LYS A 128 -3.07 12.94 16.65
N GLY A 129 -3.60 11.76 16.99
CA GLY A 129 -4.97 11.34 16.68
C GLY A 129 -5.12 10.67 15.31
N LEU A 130 -4.10 10.75 14.45
CA LEU A 130 -4.17 10.19 13.10
C LEU A 130 -4.27 8.66 13.13
N LEU A 131 -3.61 7.99 14.07
CA LEU A 131 -3.73 6.54 14.22
C LEU A 131 -5.19 6.11 14.44
N GLY A 132 -5.93 6.82 15.27
CA GLY A 132 -7.35 6.58 15.47
C GLY A 132 -8.18 6.86 14.21
N ALA A 133 -7.80 7.85 13.42
CA ALA A 133 -8.52 8.24 12.21
C ALA A 133 -8.37 7.24 11.04
N VAL A 134 -7.28 6.46 11.01
CA VAL A 134 -7.07 5.38 10.02
C VAL A 134 -7.57 4.01 10.52
N LEU A 135 -8.23 3.98 11.66
CA LEU A 135 -8.92 2.81 12.22
C LEU A 135 -10.41 3.08 12.25
N ASP A 136 -11.20 2.02 12.06
CA ASP A 136 -12.64 2.06 12.15
C ASP A 136 -13.17 0.74 12.73
N LYS A 137 -14.46 0.63 12.93
CA LYS A 137 -15.12 -0.62 13.32
C LYS A 137 -16.33 -0.87 12.42
N THR A 138 -16.51 -2.12 12.04
CA THR A 138 -17.75 -2.58 11.41
C THR A 138 -18.91 -2.51 12.41
N GLU A 139 -20.14 -2.66 11.92
CA GLU A 139 -21.34 -2.76 12.77
C GLU A 139 -21.24 -3.91 13.79
N ASP A 140 -20.56 -5.02 13.40
CA ASP A 140 -20.30 -6.17 14.27
C ASP A 140 -19.10 -5.98 15.22
N GLY A 141 -18.44 -4.81 15.17
CA GLY A 141 -17.32 -4.45 16.05
C GLY A 141 -15.95 -4.95 15.60
N GLU A 142 -15.82 -5.53 14.39
CA GLU A 142 -14.52 -5.89 13.82
C GLU A 142 -13.70 -4.63 13.50
N LEU A 143 -12.41 -4.67 13.81
CA LEU A 143 -11.50 -3.55 13.54
C LEU A 143 -11.18 -3.46 12.05
N VAL A 144 -11.49 -2.31 11.45
CA VAL A 144 -11.14 -1.96 10.06
C VAL A 144 -9.83 -1.17 10.06
N ARG A 145 -8.84 -1.62 9.30
CA ARG A 145 -7.53 -0.96 9.15
C ARG A 145 -7.46 -0.30 7.79
N LYS A 146 -7.43 1.04 7.77
CA LYS A 146 -7.54 1.83 6.53
C LYS A 146 -6.21 2.35 6.00
N ALA A 147 -5.09 1.99 6.60
CA ALA A 147 -3.77 2.49 6.19
C ALA A 147 -3.20 1.82 4.92
N GLY A 148 -4.07 1.23 4.12
CA GLY A 148 -3.74 0.67 2.82
C GLY A 148 -3.42 -0.82 2.81
N VAL A 149 -3.00 -1.27 1.64
CA VAL A 149 -2.73 -2.68 1.34
C VAL A 149 -1.28 -2.87 0.92
N MET A 150 -0.77 -4.06 1.15
CA MET A 150 0.56 -4.51 0.74
C MET A 150 0.45 -5.47 -0.44
N SER A 151 1.48 -5.49 -1.26
CA SER A 151 1.56 -6.33 -2.44
C SER A 151 2.97 -6.82 -2.72
N ILE A 152 3.05 -7.88 -3.51
CA ILE A 152 4.27 -8.36 -4.16
C ILE A 152 4.21 -8.04 -5.65
N VAL A 153 5.37 -7.96 -6.28
CA VAL A 153 5.49 -7.67 -7.71
C VAL A 153 5.60 -8.97 -8.49
N VAL A 154 4.59 -9.25 -9.30
CA VAL A 154 4.57 -10.41 -10.22
C VAL A 154 5.27 -10.07 -11.53
N ALA A 155 5.00 -8.90 -12.10
CA ALA A 155 5.69 -8.36 -13.26
C ALA A 155 6.09 -6.91 -13.04
N GLY A 156 7.33 -6.56 -13.40
CA GLY A 156 7.90 -5.24 -13.24
C GLY A 156 7.61 -4.32 -14.42
N GLY A 157 7.96 -3.06 -14.24
CA GLY A 157 7.80 -1.98 -15.23
C GLY A 157 7.78 -0.63 -14.53
N ASN A 158 7.38 0.40 -15.25
CA ASN A 158 7.27 1.75 -14.72
C ASN A 158 5.81 2.10 -14.40
N VAL A 159 5.62 2.90 -13.35
CA VAL A 159 4.31 3.42 -12.93
C VAL A 159 4.41 4.92 -12.70
N GLN A 160 3.43 5.64 -13.23
CA GLN A 160 3.30 7.09 -13.08
C GLN A 160 1.85 7.50 -12.81
N ALA A 161 1.64 8.73 -12.38
CA ALA A 161 0.30 9.28 -12.25
C ALA A 161 -0.42 9.28 -13.61
N GLY A 162 -1.69 8.90 -13.61
CA GLY A 162 -2.51 8.75 -14.82
C GLY A 162 -2.58 7.32 -15.37
N ASP A 163 -1.72 6.40 -14.92
CA ASP A 163 -1.80 5.01 -15.34
C ASP A 163 -3.11 4.36 -14.89
N ASN A 164 -3.73 3.61 -15.79
CA ASN A 164 -4.92 2.82 -15.47
C ASN A 164 -4.57 1.66 -14.55
N VAL A 165 -5.49 1.32 -13.67
CA VAL A 165 -5.40 0.14 -12.80
C VAL A 165 -6.59 -0.76 -13.10
N GLU A 166 -6.33 -1.98 -13.55
CA GLU A 166 -7.33 -3.03 -13.76
C GLU A 166 -7.24 -4.07 -12.66
N ILE A 167 -8.38 -4.63 -12.25
CA ILE A 167 -8.48 -5.61 -11.18
C ILE A 167 -8.87 -6.96 -11.77
N GLU A 168 -8.13 -8.00 -11.39
CA GLU A 168 -8.47 -9.38 -11.63
C GLU A 168 -8.63 -10.11 -10.30
N LEU A 169 -9.79 -10.66 -10.05
CA LEU A 169 -10.08 -11.38 -8.81
C LEU A 169 -9.56 -12.82 -8.85
N PRO A 170 -9.04 -13.34 -7.74
CA PRO A 170 -8.63 -14.73 -7.66
C PRO A 170 -9.85 -15.68 -7.77
N PRO A 171 -9.64 -16.98 -8.02
CA PRO A 171 -10.72 -17.98 -7.97
C PRO A 171 -11.41 -18.02 -6.60
N LEU A 172 -12.67 -18.39 -6.59
CA LEU A 172 -13.42 -18.64 -5.35
C LEU A 172 -12.95 -19.93 -4.64
N PRO A 173 -13.01 -19.96 -3.29
CA PRO A 173 -13.52 -18.92 -2.37
C PRO A 173 -12.52 -17.80 -2.13
N HIS A 174 -13.01 -16.58 -1.99
CA HIS A 174 -12.16 -15.42 -1.68
C HIS A 174 -11.77 -15.40 -0.20
N ALA A 175 -10.50 -15.13 0.09
CA ALA A 175 -10.00 -14.89 1.43
C ALA A 175 -9.91 -13.38 1.70
N LYS A 176 -10.30 -12.96 2.90
CA LYS A 176 -10.13 -11.55 3.34
C LYS A 176 -8.64 -11.18 3.43
N LEU A 177 -8.35 -9.89 3.22
CA LEU A 177 -7.03 -9.33 3.53
C LEU A 177 -6.83 -9.30 5.05
N GLU A 178 -5.74 -9.89 5.51
CA GLU A 178 -5.29 -9.84 6.89
C GLU A 178 -4.00 -9.01 6.98
N ARG A 179 -3.58 -8.66 8.19
CA ARG A 179 -2.29 -7.98 8.39
C ARG A 179 -1.11 -8.83 7.92
N VAL A 180 -0.18 -8.23 7.21
CA VAL A 180 1.08 -8.83 6.79
C VAL A 180 2.29 -8.08 7.33
#